data_8c6144e3b45f24e404399b3487e99914
#
_entry.id   8c6144e3b45f24e404399b3487e99914
#
_cell.length_a   1.000
_cell.length_b   1.000
_cell.length_c   1.000
_cell.angle_alpha   90.00
_cell.angle_beta   90.00
_cell.angle_gamma   90.00
#
_symmetry.space_group_name_H-M   'P 1'
#
loop_
_entity.id
_entity.type
_entity.pdbx_description
1 polymer ?
#
loop_
_entity_poly.entity_id
_entity_poly.type
_entity_poly.pdbx_seq_one_letter_code
_entity_poly.pdbx_strand_id
1 'polypeptide(L)'
;MATLKDVAEKVGVSITTVSRVMNGRGAISRETRDKVFAAMKELNYFPNEMARSLGNKSSHLIGLIVPYIDHAFFGILTAAIEEACYKSGYKLFFCTSGGNPNRERELFTMLCANNVAGVLVCSRITDESLYMQTDVPIVTIERMIEDVPSVSCDNYKGGVLAAQELLLASDCKSPLLFGNRIISNQLPASLRYKGFQDACARNGSPCSEYYIDAEDLFGKNLGEDVYKALKQFPETDGIFATSDVLAARIMNTLNDADEADTFGRIPVIGFDGVDISAYCEISTIAQPIRQMGALAVQILIQSINGQIVPERSILPVSLIRRKTSGPNFVKA
;
A
#
# COMPACT_ATOMS: atom_id res chain seq x y z
N MET A 1 -21.04 5.97 32.54
CA MET A 1 -19.67 6.36 32.17
C MET A 1 -19.31 7.65 32.87
N ALA A 2 -18.14 7.74 33.55
CA ALA A 2 -17.72 8.98 34.18
C ALA A 2 -17.51 10.07 33.13
N THR A 3 -17.81 11.31 33.50
CA THR A 3 -17.69 12.49 32.62
C THR A 3 -16.56 13.41 33.09
N LEU A 4 -16.18 14.38 32.27
CA LEU A 4 -15.23 15.42 32.64
C LEU A 4 -15.70 16.22 33.88
N LYS A 5 -17.02 16.34 34.04
CA LYS A 5 -17.65 17.00 35.17
C LYS A 5 -17.43 16.21 36.48
N ASP A 6 -17.57 14.90 36.45
CA ASP A 6 -17.38 14.04 37.62
C ASP A 6 -15.91 14.08 38.12
N VAL A 7 -14.95 14.16 37.18
CA VAL A 7 -13.53 14.37 37.51
C VAL A 7 -13.32 15.73 38.20
N ALA A 8 -13.91 16.79 37.65
CA ALA A 8 -13.81 18.14 38.18
C ALA A 8 -14.40 18.24 39.60
N GLU A 9 -15.57 17.67 39.82
CA GLU A 9 -16.25 17.60 41.12
C GLU A 9 -15.42 16.82 42.16
N LYS A 10 -14.86 15.67 41.77
CA LYS A 10 -14.02 14.84 42.66
C LYS A 10 -12.75 15.53 43.11
N VAL A 11 -12.14 16.34 42.26
CA VAL A 11 -10.89 17.08 42.56
C VAL A 11 -11.17 18.44 43.22
N GLY A 12 -12.39 18.97 43.11
CA GLY A 12 -12.76 20.29 43.59
C GLY A 12 -12.22 21.44 42.73
N VAL A 13 -12.13 21.21 41.39
CA VAL A 13 -11.66 22.21 40.44
C VAL A 13 -12.69 22.42 39.30
N SER A 14 -12.51 23.47 38.53
CA SER A 14 -13.39 23.70 37.36
C SER A 14 -13.15 22.68 36.25
N ILE A 15 -14.18 22.40 35.44
CA ILE A 15 -14.07 21.60 34.21
C ILE A 15 -12.96 22.15 33.29
N THR A 16 -12.85 23.49 33.21
CA THR A 16 -11.79 24.16 32.45
C THR A 16 -10.40 23.84 33.00
N THR A 17 -10.23 23.72 34.31
CA THR A 17 -8.96 23.34 34.93
C THR A 17 -8.60 21.89 34.57
N VAL A 18 -9.55 20.96 34.69
CA VAL A 18 -9.33 19.56 34.26
C VAL A 18 -8.94 19.49 32.77
N SER A 19 -9.66 20.20 31.91
CA SER A 19 -9.35 20.28 30.49
C SER A 19 -7.94 20.84 30.19
N ARG A 20 -7.50 21.87 30.93
CA ARG A 20 -6.16 22.45 30.83
C ARG A 20 -5.07 21.47 31.30
N VAL A 21 -5.31 20.73 32.39
CA VAL A 21 -4.41 19.65 32.85
C VAL A 21 -4.23 18.60 31.78
N MET A 22 -5.33 18.12 31.21
CA MET A 22 -5.32 17.08 30.16
C MET A 22 -4.64 17.53 28.87
N ASN A 23 -4.74 18.81 28.55
CA ASN A 23 -4.15 19.38 27.34
C ASN A 23 -2.74 19.95 27.53
N GLY A 24 -2.17 19.86 28.73
CA GLY A 24 -0.86 20.43 29.05
C GLY A 24 -0.80 21.95 28.93
N ARG A 25 -1.96 22.67 28.97
CA ARG A 25 -2.04 24.11 28.75
C ARG A 25 -2.15 24.88 30.09
N GLY A 26 -1.42 25.99 30.16
CA GLY A 26 -1.47 26.90 31.30
C GLY A 26 -0.57 26.49 32.47
N ALA A 27 -0.29 27.48 33.38
CA ALA A 27 0.49 27.27 34.57
C ALA A 27 -0.38 26.63 35.68
N ILE A 28 -0.40 25.28 35.69
CA ILE A 28 -1.13 24.50 36.70
C ILE A 28 -0.10 23.78 37.56
N SER A 29 -0.30 23.85 38.92
CA SER A 29 0.61 23.23 39.85
C SER A 29 0.71 21.72 39.64
N ARG A 30 1.87 21.16 39.96
CA ARG A 30 2.12 19.72 39.89
C ARG A 30 1.11 18.93 40.74
N GLU A 31 0.85 19.44 41.94
CA GLU A 31 -0.12 18.84 42.87
C GLU A 31 -1.53 18.73 42.27
N THR A 32 -2.01 19.79 41.58
CA THR A 32 -3.32 19.78 40.92
C THR A 32 -3.35 18.79 39.76
N ARG A 33 -2.24 18.69 38.98
CA ARG A 33 -2.12 17.70 37.92
C ARG A 33 -2.22 16.28 38.43
N ASP A 34 -1.46 15.97 39.48
CA ASP A 34 -1.42 14.65 40.10
C ASP A 34 -2.81 14.26 40.67
N LYS A 35 -3.52 15.19 41.30
CA LYS A 35 -4.90 14.97 41.76
C LYS A 35 -5.88 14.67 40.62
N VAL A 36 -5.78 15.41 39.53
CA VAL A 36 -6.65 15.19 38.36
C VAL A 36 -6.40 13.82 37.74
N PHE A 37 -5.13 13.43 37.49
CA PHE A 37 -4.82 12.12 36.95
C PHE A 37 -5.21 10.97 37.89
N ALA A 38 -5.06 11.14 39.22
CA ALA A 38 -5.52 10.15 40.18
C ALA A 38 -7.04 9.98 40.13
N ALA A 39 -7.80 11.09 40.11
CA ALA A 39 -9.26 11.06 40.02
C ALA A 39 -9.75 10.43 38.69
N MET A 40 -9.08 10.72 37.57
CA MET A 40 -9.38 10.08 36.27
C MET A 40 -9.22 8.56 36.36
N LYS A 41 -8.11 8.09 36.97
CA LYS A 41 -7.85 6.66 37.15
C LYS A 41 -8.89 5.98 38.04
N GLU A 42 -9.25 6.59 39.19
CA GLU A 42 -10.24 6.04 40.11
C GLU A 42 -11.65 5.99 39.53
N LEU A 43 -12.01 6.98 38.70
CA LEU A 43 -13.32 7.05 38.05
C LEU A 43 -13.36 6.24 36.72
N ASN A 44 -12.27 5.57 36.32
CA ASN A 44 -12.11 4.98 35.01
C ASN A 44 -12.53 5.94 33.88
N TYR A 45 -12.19 7.22 34.04
CA TYR A 45 -12.47 8.22 33.04
C TYR A 45 -11.40 8.23 31.98
N PHE A 46 -11.81 7.92 30.74
CA PHE A 46 -10.97 8.07 29.56
C PHE A 46 -11.42 9.31 28.78
N PRO A 47 -10.47 10.22 28.45
CA PRO A 47 -10.80 11.36 27.63
C PRO A 47 -11.41 10.92 26.29
N ASN A 48 -12.58 11.46 25.97
CA ASN A 48 -13.16 11.25 24.66
C ASN A 48 -12.42 12.14 23.65
N GLU A 49 -11.53 11.54 22.85
CA GLU A 49 -10.74 12.24 21.83
C GLU A 49 -11.65 12.88 20.76
N MET A 50 -12.79 12.27 20.44
CA MET A 50 -13.78 12.85 19.52
C MET A 50 -14.41 14.13 20.11
N ALA A 51 -14.71 14.15 21.42
CA ALA A 51 -15.20 15.38 22.07
C ALA A 51 -14.11 16.47 22.16
N ARG A 52 -12.84 16.08 22.23
CA ARG A 52 -11.70 17.01 22.20
C ARG A 52 -11.48 17.61 20.81
N SER A 53 -11.63 16.85 19.75
CA SER A 53 -11.50 17.33 18.37
C SER A 53 -12.56 18.36 18.01
N LEU A 54 -13.78 18.23 18.53
CA LEU A 54 -14.85 19.21 18.39
C LEU A 54 -14.49 20.57 19.01
N GLY A 55 -13.70 20.59 20.10
CA GLY A 55 -13.25 21.82 20.74
C GLY A 55 -12.01 22.46 20.12
N ASN A 56 -11.17 21.72 19.44
CA ASN A 56 -9.86 22.18 18.93
C ASN A 56 -9.78 22.33 17.40
N LYS A 57 -10.83 22.03 16.64
CA LYS A 57 -10.86 22.02 15.16
C LYS A 57 -9.77 21.16 14.47
N SER A 58 -9.01 20.34 15.20
CA SER A 58 -8.02 19.44 14.65
C SER A 58 -8.08 18.08 15.32
N SER A 59 -8.35 17.07 14.55
CA SER A 59 -8.23 15.68 14.95
C SER A 59 -6.75 15.25 14.83
N HIS A 60 -6.26 14.43 15.74
CA HIS A 60 -4.96 13.75 15.60
C HIS A 60 -5.12 12.34 15.00
N LEU A 61 -6.15 12.16 14.16
CA LEU A 61 -6.50 10.89 13.55
C LEU A 61 -6.32 10.99 12.03
N ILE A 62 -5.53 10.12 11.44
CA ILE A 62 -5.38 9.96 9.99
C ILE A 62 -6.11 8.70 9.58
N GLY A 63 -6.93 8.79 8.54
CA GLY A 63 -7.56 7.64 7.90
C GLY A 63 -6.63 6.97 6.89
N LEU A 64 -6.66 5.64 6.82
CA LEU A 64 -6.02 4.87 5.75
C LEU A 64 -7.03 3.88 5.17
N ILE A 65 -7.22 3.91 3.85
CA ILE A 65 -8.02 2.93 3.12
C ILE A 65 -7.09 2.17 2.18
N VAL A 66 -7.03 0.85 2.34
CA VAL A 66 -6.33 -0.06 1.41
C VAL A 66 -7.31 -1.07 0.82
N PRO A 67 -7.05 -1.62 -0.38
CA PRO A 67 -7.94 -2.63 -0.95
C PRO A 67 -7.89 -3.96 -0.17
N TYR A 68 -6.70 -4.42 0.19
CA TYR A 68 -6.48 -5.73 0.82
C TYR A 68 -5.40 -5.64 1.89
N ILE A 69 -5.54 -6.36 3.00
CA ILE A 69 -4.51 -6.42 4.06
C ILE A 69 -3.65 -7.69 3.96
N ASP A 70 -4.19 -8.73 3.35
CA ASP A 70 -3.53 -10.02 3.14
C ASP A 70 -2.50 -10.03 2.01
N HIS A 71 -2.48 -9.00 1.15
CA HIS A 71 -1.39 -8.80 0.20
C HIS A 71 -0.19 -8.14 0.90
N ALA A 72 0.97 -8.79 0.86
CA ALA A 72 2.18 -8.39 1.60
C ALA A 72 2.59 -6.92 1.37
N PHE A 73 2.44 -6.38 0.16
CA PHE A 73 2.67 -4.96 -0.15
C PHE A 73 1.89 -4.03 0.77
N PHE A 74 0.57 -4.24 0.89
CA PHE A 74 -0.29 -3.37 1.71
C PHE A 74 -0.02 -3.55 3.20
N GLY A 75 0.35 -4.75 3.64
CA GLY A 75 0.76 -5.00 5.03
C GLY A 75 2.01 -4.20 5.42
N ILE A 76 3.06 -4.25 4.60
CA ILE A 76 4.31 -3.50 4.81
C ILE A 76 4.06 -1.99 4.73
N LEU A 77 3.27 -1.56 3.75
CA LEU A 77 2.89 -0.15 3.58
C LEU A 77 2.14 0.38 4.80
N THR A 78 1.13 -0.36 5.28
CA THR A 78 0.34 0.00 6.47
C THR A 78 1.21 0.13 7.72
N ALA A 79 2.13 -0.80 7.93
CA ALA A 79 3.07 -0.74 9.05
C ALA A 79 3.98 0.50 8.99
N ALA A 80 4.46 0.86 7.78
CA ALA A 80 5.29 2.05 7.60
C ALA A 80 4.49 3.36 7.80
N ILE A 81 3.24 3.39 7.36
CA ILE A 81 2.33 4.52 7.56
C ILE A 81 2.01 4.68 9.05
N GLU A 82 1.69 3.58 9.75
CA GLU A 82 1.39 3.61 11.19
C GLU A 82 2.57 4.17 11.98
N GLU A 83 3.78 3.66 11.73
CA GLU A 83 5.00 4.14 12.38
C GLU A 83 5.25 5.63 12.13
N ALA A 84 5.04 6.10 10.89
CA ALA A 84 5.19 7.51 10.54
C ALA A 84 4.13 8.40 11.20
N CYS A 85 2.87 7.96 11.25
CA CYS A 85 1.80 8.64 11.98
C CYS A 85 2.13 8.75 13.47
N TYR A 86 2.52 7.64 14.10
CA TYR A 86 2.89 7.60 15.51
C TYR A 86 4.03 8.59 15.85
N LYS A 87 5.12 8.60 15.06
CA LYS A 87 6.25 9.53 15.22
C LYS A 87 5.85 10.99 15.07
N SER A 88 4.80 11.26 14.29
CA SER A 88 4.28 12.61 14.05
C SER A 88 3.15 13.02 15.02
N GLY A 89 2.84 12.18 16.02
CA GLY A 89 1.80 12.45 17.02
C GLY A 89 0.37 12.21 16.53
N TYR A 90 0.20 11.51 15.41
CA TYR A 90 -1.08 11.07 14.89
C TYR A 90 -1.36 9.60 15.21
N LYS A 91 -2.63 9.24 15.25
CA LYS A 91 -3.11 7.85 15.32
C LYS A 91 -3.68 7.45 13.97
N LEU A 92 -3.51 6.18 13.60
CA LEU A 92 -4.03 5.64 12.35
C LEU A 92 -5.39 4.99 12.56
N PHE A 93 -6.38 5.38 11.74
CA PHE A 93 -7.65 4.68 11.60
C PHE A 93 -7.65 3.89 10.29
N PHE A 94 -7.40 2.60 10.43
CA PHE A 94 -7.18 1.68 9.32
C PHE A 94 -8.48 1.04 8.84
N CYS A 95 -8.69 1.00 7.51
CA CYS A 95 -9.84 0.41 6.84
C CYS A 95 -9.43 -0.42 5.62
N THR A 96 -10.16 -1.50 5.33
CA THR A 96 -10.02 -2.27 4.10
C THR A 96 -11.30 -2.25 3.27
N SER A 97 -11.19 -1.92 1.99
CA SER A 97 -12.34 -1.89 1.07
C SER A 97 -12.66 -3.26 0.44
N GLY A 98 -11.73 -4.22 0.49
CA GLY A 98 -11.86 -5.49 -0.21
C GLY A 98 -11.88 -5.33 -1.73
N GLY A 99 -11.37 -4.22 -2.27
CA GLY A 99 -11.46 -3.87 -3.69
C GLY A 99 -12.87 -3.46 -4.14
N ASN A 100 -13.83 -3.34 -3.22
CA ASN A 100 -15.22 -3.00 -3.52
C ASN A 100 -15.43 -1.47 -3.53
N PRO A 101 -15.86 -0.88 -4.66
CA PRO A 101 -16.04 0.56 -4.79
C PRO A 101 -17.08 1.16 -3.83
N ASN A 102 -18.19 0.46 -3.59
CA ASN A 102 -19.23 0.95 -2.69
C ASN A 102 -18.74 0.97 -1.24
N ARG A 103 -18.05 -0.08 -0.82
CA ARG A 103 -17.44 -0.14 0.52
C ARG A 103 -16.37 0.93 0.70
N GLU A 104 -15.56 1.20 -0.31
CA GLU A 104 -14.56 2.28 -0.26
C GLU A 104 -15.23 3.64 -0.07
N ARG A 105 -16.34 3.91 -0.77
CA ARG A 105 -17.15 5.11 -0.61
C ARG A 105 -17.73 5.25 0.80
N GLU A 106 -18.30 4.17 1.35
CA GLU A 106 -18.84 4.14 2.71
C GLU A 106 -17.74 4.42 3.76
N LEU A 107 -16.58 3.78 3.61
CA LEU A 107 -15.44 3.98 4.51
C LEU A 107 -14.89 5.40 4.45
N PHE A 108 -14.75 5.97 3.26
CA PHE A 108 -14.30 7.34 3.09
C PHE A 108 -15.27 8.34 3.73
N THR A 109 -16.58 8.18 3.47
CA THR A 109 -17.64 8.99 4.09
C THR A 109 -17.61 8.88 5.62
N MET A 110 -17.43 7.68 6.15
CA MET A 110 -17.31 7.44 7.59
C MET A 110 -16.08 8.14 8.17
N LEU A 111 -14.93 8.09 7.51
CA LEU A 111 -13.71 8.78 7.96
C LEU A 111 -13.93 10.31 8.02
N CYS A 112 -14.51 10.89 6.97
CA CYS A 112 -14.85 12.31 6.94
C CYS A 112 -15.84 12.69 8.07
N ALA A 113 -16.88 11.90 8.28
CA ALA A 113 -17.85 12.11 9.37
C ALA A 113 -17.22 12.01 10.77
N ASN A 114 -16.14 11.26 10.93
CA ASN A 114 -15.37 11.17 12.18
C ASN A 114 -14.29 12.25 12.31
N ASN A 115 -14.31 13.29 11.44
CA ASN A 115 -13.40 14.44 11.48
C ASN A 115 -11.91 14.03 11.52
N VAL A 116 -11.50 13.06 10.69
CA VAL A 116 -10.08 12.75 10.52
C VAL A 116 -9.33 13.98 10.00
N ALA A 117 -8.08 14.15 10.38
CA ALA A 117 -7.25 15.27 9.95
C ALA A 117 -6.91 15.19 8.46
N GLY A 118 -6.84 13.97 7.92
CA GLY A 118 -6.59 13.69 6.53
C GLY A 118 -6.73 12.20 6.22
N VAL A 119 -6.72 11.84 4.94
CA VAL A 119 -6.91 10.46 4.49
C VAL A 119 -5.81 10.04 3.51
N LEU A 120 -5.22 8.87 3.76
CA LEU A 120 -4.36 8.16 2.82
C LEU A 120 -5.19 7.10 2.10
N VAL A 121 -5.08 7.01 0.77
CA VAL A 121 -5.93 6.12 -0.03
C VAL A 121 -5.09 5.32 -1.02
N CYS A 122 -5.21 3.99 -0.96
CA CYS A 122 -4.72 3.07 -1.99
C CYS A 122 -5.92 2.56 -2.82
N SER A 123 -6.56 3.48 -3.55
CA SER A 123 -7.81 3.20 -4.25
C SER A 123 -7.65 2.26 -5.45
N ARG A 124 -8.67 1.43 -5.67
CA ARG A 124 -8.84 0.61 -6.89
C ARG A 124 -10.10 0.99 -7.67
N ILE A 125 -10.89 1.94 -7.18
CA ILE A 125 -12.12 2.39 -7.84
C ILE A 125 -11.82 3.37 -8.98
N THR A 126 -12.71 3.42 -9.97
CA THR A 126 -12.57 4.31 -11.14
C THR A 126 -13.26 5.66 -10.96
N ASP A 127 -14.27 5.76 -10.10
CA ASP A 127 -14.99 7.00 -9.82
C ASP A 127 -14.21 7.88 -8.84
N GLU A 128 -13.62 8.95 -9.34
CA GLU A 128 -12.79 9.89 -8.57
C GLU A 128 -13.60 11.00 -7.89
N SER A 129 -14.88 11.17 -8.27
CA SER A 129 -15.75 12.24 -7.76
C SER A 129 -15.86 12.24 -6.23
N LEU A 130 -15.72 11.08 -5.62
CA LEU A 130 -15.72 10.90 -4.17
C LEU A 130 -14.64 11.74 -3.47
N TYR A 131 -13.45 11.82 -4.06
CA TYR A 131 -12.29 12.46 -3.45
C TYR A 131 -12.20 13.96 -3.74
N MET A 132 -12.90 14.43 -4.77
CA MET A 132 -12.91 15.85 -5.18
C MET A 132 -13.94 16.70 -4.42
N GLN A 133 -14.87 16.07 -3.70
CA GLN A 133 -15.98 16.75 -3.01
C GLN A 133 -15.76 16.95 -1.51
N THR A 134 -14.51 17.08 -1.07
CA THR A 134 -14.19 17.21 0.34
C THR A 134 -13.09 18.24 0.59
N ASP A 135 -13.17 18.93 1.72
CA ASP A 135 -12.10 19.79 2.23
C ASP A 135 -11.06 19.02 3.05
N VAL A 136 -11.25 17.71 3.27
CA VAL A 136 -10.29 16.86 4.01
C VAL A 136 -9.07 16.62 3.13
N PRO A 137 -7.85 16.93 3.59
CA PRO A 137 -6.63 16.63 2.85
C PRO A 137 -6.49 15.14 2.53
N ILE A 138 -6.16 14.84 1.26
CA ILE A 138 -6.00 13.47 0.77
C ILE A 138 -4.64 13.31 0.12
N VAL A 139 -4.02 12.15 0.31
CA VAL A 139 -2.86 11.71 -0.47
C VAL A 139 -3.13 10.29 -0.95
N THR A 140 -2.93 10.05 -2.24
CA THR A 140 -3.07 8.72 -2.82
C THR A 140 -1.73 7.98 -2.88
N ILE A 141 -1.78 6.65 -2.80
CA ILE A 141 -0.61 5.79 -2.93
C ILE A 141 -0.89 4.74 -4.01
N GLU A 142 0.00 4.61 -5.00
CA GLU A 142 -0.17 3.75 -6.18
C GLU A 142 -1.51 3.99 -6.91
N ARG A 143 -1.95 5.25 -6.89
CA ARG A 143 -3.15 5.75 -7.58
C ARG A 143 -2.89 7.18 -8.02
N MET A 144 -3.28 7.53 -9.24
CA MET A 144 -3.27 8.91 -9.75
C MET A 144 -4.72 9.39 -9.84
N ILE A 145 -5.00 10.51 -9.17
CA ILE A 145 -6.24 11.27 -9.24
C ILE A 145 -5.85 12.71 -9.57
N GLU A 146 -6.61 13.37 -10.45
CA GLU A 146 -6.34 14.77 -10.81
C GLU A 146 -6.44 15.65 -9.57
N ASP A 147 -5.53 16.63 -9.44
CA ASP A 147 -5.44 17.57 -8.32
C ASP A 147 -5.26 16.96 -6.91
N VAL A 148 -5.04 15.64 -6.81
CA VAL A 148 -4.75 14.97 -5.53
C VAL A 148 -3.29 14.54 -5.47
N PRO A 149 -2.52 14.96 -4.44
CA PRO A 149 -1.13 14.53 -4.26
C PRO A 149 -1.01 13.01 -4.24
N SER A 150 -0.01 12.50 -4.95
CA SER A 150 0.21 11.06 -5.10
C SER A 150 1.64 10.63 -4.83
N VAL A 151 1.80 9.45 -4.23
CA VAL A 151 3.07 8.77 -4.03
C VAL A 151 3.04 7.43 -4.75
N SER A 152 4.01 7.18 -5.62
CA SER A 152 4.15 5.91 -6.34
C SER A 152 5.61 5.52 -6.51
N CYS A 153 5.86 4.28 -6.90
CA CYS A 153 7.18 3.91 -7.41
C CYS A 153 7.29 4.16 -8.92
N ASP A 154 8.51 4.14 -9.46
CA ASP A 154 8.75 4.19 -10.90
C ASP A 154 8.38 2.83 -11.54
N ASN A 155 7.07 2.62 -11.69
CA ASN A 155 6.51 1.39 -12.25
C ASN A 155 7.00 1.14 -13.68
N TYR A 156 7.12 2.19 -14.51
CA TYR A 156 7.59 2.04 -15.90
C TYR A 156 9.03 1.53 -15.93
N LYS A 157 9.91 2.17 -15.17
CA LYS A 157 11.31 1.72 -15.06
C LYS A 157 11.41 0.31 -14.51
N GLY A 158 10.54 -0.04 -13.56
CA GLY A 158 10.46 -1.39 -13.00
C GLY A 158 10.15 -2.44 -14.07
N GLY A 159 9.15 -2.19 -14.93
CA GLY A 159 8.86 -3.06 -16.07
C GLY A 159 10.02 -3.19 -17.05
N VAL A 160 10.69 -2.06 -17.35
CA VAL A 160 11.90 -2.07 -18.20
C VAL A 160 13.01 -2.92 -17.59
N LEU A 161 13.27 -2.81 -16.28
CA LEU A 161 14.27 -3.62 -15.58
C LEU A 161 13.93 -5.11 -15.61
N ALA A 162 12.65 -5.46 -15.43
CA ALA A 162 12.20 -6.85 -15.52
C ALA A 162 12.46 -7.44 -16.93
N ALA A 163 12.13 -6.69 -17.98
CA ALA A 163 12.40 -7.11 -19.36
C ALA A 163 13.91 -7.28 -19.61
N GLN A 164 14.74 -6.32 -19.17
CA GLN A 164 16.18 -6.40 -19.32
C GLN A 164 16.77 -7.63 -18.62
N GLU A 165 16.27 -7.96 -17.42
CA GLU A 165 16.72 -9.15 -16.70
C GLU A 165 16.38 -10.44 -17.43
N LEU A 166 15.18 -10.57 -17.98
CA LEU A 166 14.80 -11.76 -18.76
C LEU A 166 15.55 -11.85 -20.08
N LEU A 167 15.53 -10.78 -20.88
CA LEU A 167 16.05 -10.79 -22.24
C LEU A 167 17.58 -10.85 -22.29
N LEU A 168 18.27 -10.06 -21.46
CA LEU A 168 19.71 -9.88 -21.58
C LEU A 168 20.49 -10.76 -20.57
N ALA A 169 19.98 -10.94 -19.36
CA ALA A 169 20.68 -11.69 -18.34
C ALA A 169 20.28 -13.18 -18.29
N SER A 170 19.06 -13.53 -18.74
CA SER A 170 18.56 -14.91 -18.77
C SER A 170 18.41 -15.47 -20.19
N ASP A 171 18.80 -14.71 -21.22
CA ASP A 171 18.71 -15.09 -22.64
C ASP A 171 17.31 -15.58 -23.07
N CYS A 172 16.26 -14.88 -22.59
CA CYS A 172 14.87 -15.15 -22.95
C CYS A 172 14.56 -14.56 -24.34
N LYS A 173 13.80 -15.30 -25.15
CA LYS A 173 13.40 -14.89 -26.51
C LYS A 173 11.90 -14.68 -26.63
N SER A 174 11.12 -15.39 -25.83
CA SER A 174 9.65 -15.41 -25.87
C SER A 174 9.09 -15.09 -24.46
N PRO A 175 9.24 -13.84 -23.99
CA PRO A 175 8.81 -13.46 -22.65
C PRO A 175 7.29 -13.45 -22.53
N LEU A 176 6.79 -13.88 -21.37
CA LEU A 176 5.37 -13.81 -20.99
C LEU A 176 5.20 -12.79 -19.86
N LEU A 177 4.32 -11.81 -20.03
CA LEU A 177 3.81 -10.99 -18.97
C LEU A 177 2.61 -11.69 -18.33
N PHE A 178 2.73 -12.06 -17.06
CA PHE A 178 1.67 -12.70 -16.29
C PHE A 178 1.24 -11.78 -15.16
N GLY A 179 -0.01 -11.31 -15.18
CA GLY A 179 -0.45 -10.32 -14.20
C GLY A 179 -1.95 -10.23 -14.03
N ASN A 180 -2.37 -9.30 -13.18
CA ASN A 180 -3.78 -9.01 -12.99
C ASN A 180 -4.32 -8.14 -14.12
N ARG A 181 -5.57 -8.38 -14.49
CA ARG A 181 -6.28 -7.49 -15.40
C ARG A 181 -6.40 -6.10 -14.78
N ILE A 182 -5.81 -5.10 -15.43
CA ILE A 182 -5.89 -3.71 -14.99
C ILE A 182 -7.12 -3.05 -15.61
N ILE A 183 -8.02 -2.55 -14.77
CA ILE A 183 -9.30 -1.97 -15.18
C ILE A 183 -9.14 -0.49 -15.59
N SER A 184 -8.04 0.17 -15.19
CA SER A 184 -7.85 1.61 -15.43
C SER A 184 -6.38 1.99 -15.61
N ASN A 185 -6.10 2.82 -16.62
CA ASN A 185 -4.78 3.43 -16.85
C ASN A 185 -4.36 4.45 -15.77
N GLN A 186 -5.26 4.80 -14.86
CA GLN A 186 -4.99 5.69 -13.71
C GLN A 186 -4.25 4.96 -12.57
N LEU A 187 -4.09 3.64 -12.66
CA LEU A 187 -3.27 2.88 -11.74
C LEU A 187 -1.81 2.92 -12.20
N PRO A 188 -0.86 3.47 -11.41
CA PRO A 188 0.57 3.45 -11.74
C PRO A 188 1.09 2.05 -12.08
N ALA A 189 0.49 1.01 -11.49
CA ALA A 189 0.80 -0.39 -11.81
C ALA A 189 0.63 -0.73 -13.31
N SER A 190 -0.20 -0.01 -14.09
CA SER A 190 -0.31 -0.19 -15.55
C SER A 190 1.00 0.16 -16.26
N LEU A 191 1.78 1.08 -15.70
CA LEU A 191 3.04 1.51 -16.27
C LEU A 191 4.13 0.42 -16.20
N ARG A 192 4.06 -0.53 -15.22
CA ARG A 192 5.02 -1.65 -15.19
C ARG A 192 4.80 -2.60 -16.36
N TYR A 193 3.53 -2.80 -16.76
CA TYR A 193 3.17 -3.60 -17.94
C TYR A 193 3.69 -2.92 -19.19
N LYS A 194 3.38 -1.63 -19.35
CA LYS A 194 3.83 -0.84 -20.50
C LYS A 194 5.36 -0.78 -20.58
N GLY A 195 6.06 -0.57 -19.48
CA GLY A 195 7.52 -0.56 -19.43
C GLY A 195 8.13 -1.89 -19.88
N PHE A 196 7.53 -3.00 -19.48
CA PHE A 196 7.94 -4.34 -19.88
C PHE A 196 7.70 -4.57 -21.38
N GLN A 197 6.49 -4.31 -21.87
CA GLN A 197 6.10 -4.43 -23.28
C GLN A 197 7.00 -3.58 -24.19
N ASP A 198 7.19 -2.30 -23.85
CA ASP A 198 8.02 -1.38 -24.65
C ASP A 198 9.49 -1.83 -24.70
N ALA A 199 10.02 -2.39 -23.61
CA ALA A 199 11.38 -2.89 -23.56
C ALA A 199 11.53 -4.19 -24.38
N CYS A 200 10.58 -5.10 -24.29
CA CYS A 200 10.54 -6.32 -25.10
C CYS A 200 10.46 -5.99 -26.60
N ALA A 201 9.56 -5.10 -26.99
CA ALA A 201 9.40 -4.68 -28.39
C ALA A 201 10.67 -4.03 -28.94
N ARG A 202 11.32 -3.14 -28.17
CA ARG A 202 12.59 -2.50 -28.57
C ARG A 202 13.73 -3.49 -28.75
N ASN A 203 13.69 -4.62 -28.05
CA ASN A 203 14.69 -5.68 -28.19
C ASN A 203 14.35 -6.70 -29.30
N GLY A 204 13.25 -6.51 -30.02
CA GLY A 204 12.81 -7.42 -31.07
C GLY A 204 12.18 -8.73 -30.57
N SER A 205 11.83 -8.81 -29.31
CA SER A 205 11.20 -9.97 -28.65
C SER A 205 9.86 -9.55 -28.03
N PRO A 206 8.82 -9.30 -28.84
CA PRO A 206 7.52 -8.89 -28.30
C PRO A 206 6.99 -9.93 -27.30
N CYS A 207 6.52 -9.48 -26.15
CA CYS A 207 6.02 -10.37 -25.11
C CYS A 207 4.58 -10.82 -25.39
N SER A 208 4.30 -12.07 -25.00
CA SER A 208 2.93 -12.55 -24.81
C SER A 208 2.34 -12.03 -23.50
N GLU A 209 1.03 -12.02 -23.38
CA GLU A 209 0.33 -11.47 -22.22
C GLU A 209 -0.76 -12.41 -21.73
N TYR A 210 -0.77 -12.68 -20.44
CA TYR A 210 -1.83 -13.44 -19.79
C TYR A 210 -2.30 -12.71 -18.52
N TYR A 211 -3.61 -12.50 -18.42
CA TYR A 211 -4.21 -11.73 -17.34
C TYR A 211 -5.25 -12.55 -16.58
N ILE A 212 -5.11 -12.57 -15.27
CA ILE A 212 -6.10 -13.11 -14.32
C ILE A 212 -6.92 -11.99 -13.71
N ASP A 213 -8.11 -12.29 -13.25
CA ASP A 213 -8.92 -11.33 -12.51
C ASP A 213 -8.40 -11.16 -11.07
N ALA A 214 -8.62 -9.98 -10.47
CA ALA A 214 -8.04 -9.65 -9.16
C ALA A 214 -8.49 -10.61 -8.04
N GLU A 215 -9.69 -11.17 -8.17
CA GLU A 215 -10.25 -12.15 -7.23
C GLU A 215 -9.50 -13.49 -7.28
N ASP A 216 -8.95 -13.85 -8.43
CA ASP A 216 -8.19 -15.09 -8.64
C ASP A 216 -6.77 -15.01 -8.10
N LEU A 217 -6.25 -13.80 -7.82
CA LEU A 217 -4.93 -13.63 -7.23
C LEU A 217 -4.78 -14.40 -5.90
N PHE A 218 -5.85 -14.45 -5.11
CA PHE A 218 -5.91 -15.21 -3.85
C PHE A 218 -6.68 -16.54 -3.99
N GLY A 219 -7.21 -16.82 -5.19
CA GLY A 219 -7.97 -18.01 -5.52
C GLY A 219 -7.14 -19.31 -5.46
N LYS A 220 -7.82 -20.45 -5.31
CA LYS A 220 -7.17 -21.77 -5.29
C LYS A 220 -6.69 -22.24 -6.67
N ASN A 221 -7.19 -21.63 -7.76
CA ASN A 221 -7.05 -22.15 -9.12
C ASN A 221 -5.88 -21.54 -9.90
N LEU A 222 -4.98 -20.74 -9.27
CA LEU A 222 -3.90 -20.06 -10.01
C LEU A 222 -2.98 -21.06 -10.76
N GLY A 223 -2.77 -22.26 -10.22
CA GLY A 223 -2.01 -23.30 -10.93
C GLY A 223 -2.62 -23.66 -12.29
N GLU A 224 -3.94 -23.75 -12.38
CA GLU A 224 -4.64 -23.96 -13.65
C GLU A 224 -4.44 -22.78 -14.63
N ASP A 225 -4.39 -21.54 -14.12
CA ASP A 225 -4.18 -20.37 -14.97
C ASP A 225 -2.75 -20.30 -15.49
N VAL A 226 -1.76 -20.67 -14.68
CA VAL A 226 -0.36 -20.82 -15.14
C VAL A 226 -0.28 -21.87 -16.24
N TYR A 227 -0.92 -23.01 -16.04
CA TYR A 227 -0.97 -24.10 -17.03
C TYR A 227 -1.67 -23.65 -18.34
N LYS A 228 -2.82 -22.96 -18.24
CA LYS A 228 -3.52 -22.40 -19.41
C LYS A 228 -2.65 -21.40 -20.16
N ALA A 229 -1.96 -20.52 -19.43
CA ALA A 229 -1.07 -19.52 -20.04
C ALA A 229 0.07 -20.18 -20.82
N LEU A 230 0.74 -21.19 -20.25
CA LEU A 230 1.84 -21.91 -20.91
C LEU A 230 1.35 -22.77 -22.08
N LYS A 231 0.16 -23.33 -22.00
CA LYS A 231 -0.46 -24.00 -23.16
C LYS A 231 -0.84 -23.05 -24.28
N GLN A 232 -1.31 -21.85 -23.93
CA GLN A 232 -1.67 -20.81 -24.90
C GLN A 232 -0.42 -20.24 -25.57
N PHE A 233 0.70 -20.16 -24.85
CA PHE A 233 1.97 -19.61 -25.31
C PHE A 233 3.11 -20.61 -25.07
N PRO A 234 3.15 -21.73 -25.85
CA PRO A 234 4.08 -22.81 -25.61
C PRO A 234 5.57 -22.43 -25.83
N GLU A 235 5.83 -21.33 -26.56
CA GLU A 235 7.17 -20.81 -26.77
C GLU A 235 7.73 -20.04 -25.58
N THR A 236 6.94 -19.85 -24.50
CA THR A 236 7.34 -19.05 -23.34
C THR A 236 8.61 -19.61 -22.72
N ASP A 237 9.65 -18.78 -22.64
CA ASP A 237 10.95 -19.12 -22.09
C ASP A 237 11.43 -18.13 -21.00
N GLY A 238 10.52 -17.26 -20.51
CA GLY A 238 10.71 -16.37 -19.38
C GLY A 238 9.41 -15.70 -18.95
N ILE A 239 9.19 -15.51 -17.65
CA ILE A 239 7.94 -14.96 -17.11
C ILE A 239 8.23 -13.73 -16.25
N PHE A 240 7.58 -12.61 -16.58
CA PHE A 240 7.44 -11.48 -15.67
C PHE A 240 6.11 -11.57 -14.94
N ALA A 241 6.16 -11.89 -13.65
CA ALA A 241 5.02 -11.88 -12.75
C ALA A 241 4.89 -10.50 -12.09
N THR A 242 3.71 -9.89 -12.16
CA THR A 242 3.51 -8.49 -11.75
C THR A 242 3.46 -8.26 -10.25
N SER A 243 3.65 -9.31 -9.43
CA SER A 243 3.93 -9.25 -7.98
C SER A 243 4.74 -10.46 -7.53
N ASP A 244 5.41 -10.34 -6.38
CA ASP A 244 6.20 -11.44 -5.80
C ASP A 244 5.31 -12.61 -5.33
N VAL A 245 4.11 -12.31 -4.84
CA VAL A 245 3.15 -13.34 -4.45
C VAL A 245 2.75 -14.18 -5.66
N LEU A 246 2.50 -13.53 -6.79
CA LEU A 246 2.18 -14.18 -8.05
C LEU A 246 3.39 -15.00 -8.55
N ALA A 247 4.58 -14.42 -8.50
CA ALA A 247 5.82 -15.11 -8.88
C ALA A 247 6.05 -16.38 -8.05
N ALA A 248 5.85 -16.31 -6.75
CA ALA A 248 6.00 -17.47 -5.86
C ALA A 248 5.01 -18.60 -6.21
N ARG A 249 3.79 -18.25 -6.54
CA ARG A 249 2.77 -19.23 -6.94
C ARG A 249 3.05 -19.85 -8.31
N ILE A 250 3.54 -19.04 -9.28
CA ILE A 250 4.01 -19.52 -10.58
C ILE A 250 5.16 -20.52 -10.36
N MET A 251 6.15 -20.14 -9.55
CA MET A 251 7.30 -21.01 -9.23
C MET A 251 6.86 -22.32 -8.57
N ASN A 252 5.88 -22.28 -7.68
CA ASN A 252 5.34 -23.50 -7.06
C ASN A 252 4.71 -24.43 -8.10
N THR A 253 3.95 -23.89 -9.06
CA THR A 253 3.36 -24.67 -10.16
C THR A 253 4.43 -25.25 -11.08
N LEU A 254 5.45 -24.47 -11.48
CA LEU A 254 6.53 -24.92 -12.35
C LEU A 254 7.47 -25.95 -11.68
N ASN A 255 7.53 -25.99 -10.35
CA ASN A 255 8.32 -26.96 -9.58
C ASN A 255 7.52 -28.23 -9.23
N ASP A 256 6.25 -28.32 -9.58
CA ASP A 256 5.50 -29.56 -9.48
C ASP A 256 6.10 -30.60 -10.44
N ALA A 257 6.34 -31.82 -9.95
CA ALA A 257 7.11 -32.84 -10.69
C ALA A 257 6.51 -33.16 -12.08
N ASP A 258 5.17 -33.19 -12.18
CA ASP A 258 4.46 -33.45 -13.43
C ASP A 258 4.57 -32.30 -14.43
N GLU A 259 4.74 -31.07 -13.96
CA GLU A 259 4.83 -29.86 -14.79
C GLU A 259 6.30 -29.51 -15.14
N ALA A 260 7.25 -29.82 -14.27
CA ALA A 260 8.67 -29.62 -14.52
C ALA A 260 9.17 -30.41 -15.74
N ASP A 261 8.68 -31.63 -15.94
CA ASP A 261 8.97 -32.46 -17.11
C ASP A 261 8.31 -31.93 -18.39
N THR A 262 7.21 -31.15 -18.25
CA THR A 262 6.42 -30.64 -19.38
C THR A 262 6.95 -29.30 -19.89
N PHE A 263 7.31 -28.34 -18.99
CA PHE A 263 7.65 -26.97 -19.35
C PHE A 263 9.12 -26.62 -19.17
N GLY A 264 9.91 -27.49 -18.52
CA GLY A 264 11.29 -27.21 -18.21
C GLY A 264 11.50 -26.08 -17.20
N ARG A 265 12.73 -25.63 -17.06
CA ARG A 265 13.05 -24.48 -16.18
C ARG A 265 12.89 -23.17 -16.93
N ILE A 266 11.91 -22.38 -16.51
CA ILE A 266 11.61 -21.05 -17.05
C ILE A 266 12.06 -20.00 -16.02
N PRO A 267 12.89 -18.99 -16.39
CA PRO A 267 13.23 -17.88 -15.49
C PRO A 267 11.98 -17.06 -15.15
N VAL A 268 11.84 -16.73 -13.87
CA VAL A 268 10.73 -15.93 -13.35
C VAL A 268 11.26 -14.72 -12.61
N ILE A 269 10.71 -13.55 -12.88
CA ILE A 269 10.98 -12.33 -12.13
C ILE A 269 9.69 -11.79 -11.53
N GLY A 270 9.72 -11.42 -10.25
CA GLY A 270 8.62 -10.82 -9.52
C GLY A 270 8.68 -9.30 -9.50
N PHE A 271 7.77 -8.73 -8.73
CA PHE A 271 7.69 -7.29 -8.45
C PHE A 271 7.20 -7.10 -7.00
N ASP A 272 7.63 -6.09 -6.32
CA ASP A 272 7.35 -5.55 -4.99
C ASP A 272 8.58 -5.59 -4.05
N GLY A 273 9.39 -6.65 -4.07
CA GLY A 273 10.52 -6.83 -3.16
C GLY A 273 10.09 -7.23 -1.74
N VAL A 274 8.98 -7.96 -1.60
CA VAL A 274 8.45 -8.42 -0.31
C VAL A 274 9.12 -9.73 0.13
N ASP A 275 9.00 -10.08 1.42
CA ASP A 275 9.75 -11.18 2.06
C ASP A 275 9.60 -12.53 1.36
N ILE A 276 8.44 -12.83 0.76
CA ILE A 276 8.24 -14.07 0.02
C ILE A 276 9.24 -14.23 -1.11
N SER A 277 9.65 -13.13 -1.77
CA SER A 277 10.66 -13.19 -2.82
C SER A 277 12.03 -13.62 -2.30
N ALA A 278 12.35 -13.25 -1.05
CA ALA A 278 13.58 -13.69 -0.40
C ALA A 278 13.51 -15.16 0.03
N TYR A 279 12.39 -15.57 0.64
CA TYR A 279 12.20 -16.96 1.09
C TYR A 279 12.17 -17.97 -0.06
N CYS A 280 11.57 -17.60 -1.18
CA CYS A 280 11.51 -18.42 -2.39
C CYS A 280 12.68 -18.16 -3.36
N GLU A 281 13.67 -17.34 -2.98
CA GLU A 281 14.84 -16.97 -3.79
C GLU A 281 14.48 -16.41 -5.18
N ILE A 282 13.35 -15.68 -5.27
CA ILE A 282 12.83 -15.08 -6.50
C ILE A 282 13.51 -13.75 -6.76
N SER A 283 14.05 -13.58 -7.97
CA SER A 283 14.49 -12.27 -8.48
C SER A 283 13.30 -11.34 -8.59
N THR A 284 13.44 -10.08 -8.16
CA THR A 284 12.30 -9.16 -8.09
C THR A 284 12.70 -7.73 -8.35
N ILE A 285 11.76 -6.94 -8.81
CA ILE A 285 11.86 -5.48 -8.84
C ILE A 285 11.33 -4.94 -7.51
N ALA A 286 12.24 -4.50 -6.65
CA ALA A 286 11.90 -4.02 -5.32
C ALA A 286 11.38 -2.59 -5.35
N GLN A 287 10.21 -2.37 -4.76
CA GLN A 287 9.64 -1.06 -4.47
C GLN A 287 10.15 -0.56 -3.11
N PRO A 288 10.37 0.75 -2.94
CA PRO A 288 10.74 1.34 -1.65
C PRO A 288 9.50 1.52 -0.76
N ILE A 289 8.76 0.44 -0.46
CA ILE A 289 7.42 0.46 0.15
C ILE A 289 7.40 1.25 1.46
N ARG A 290 8.39 1.05 2.33
CA ARG A 290 8.47 1.78 3.60
C ARG A 290 8.71 3.27 3.40
N GLN A 291 9.52 3.66 2.41
CA GLN A 291 9.75 5.07 2.09
C GLN A 291 8.50 5.71 1.48
N MET A 292 7.75 4.96 0.65
CA MET A 292 6.48 5.42 0.09
C MET A 292 5.48 5.73 1.21
N GLY A 293 5.32 4.83 2.19
CA GLY A 293 4.43 5.05 3.33
C GLY A 293 4.82 6.26 4.18
N ALA A 294 6.11 6.39 4.51
CA ALA A 294 6.62 7.51 5.30
C ALA A 294 6.45 8.86 4.55
N LEU A 295 6.76 8.89 3.24
CA LEU A 295 6.61 10.09 2.41
C LEU A 295 5.14 10.49 2.26
N ALA A 296 4.23 9.53 2.09
CA ALA A 296 2.80 9.82 1.99
C ALA A 296 2.25 10.47 3.27
N VAL A 297 2.66 10.00 4.45
CA VAL A 297 2.32 10.63 5.73
C VAL A 297 2.92 12.04 5.84
N GLN A 298 4.17 12.22 5.45
CA GLN A 298 4.82 13.54 5.45
C GLN A 298 4.07 14.54 4.56
N ILE A 299 3.73 14.15 3.33
CA ILE A 299 2.98 14.99 2.39
C ILE A 299 1.59 15.32 2.95
N LEU A 300 0.89 14.32 3.52
CA LEU A 300 -0.42 14.54 4.11
C LEU A 300 -0.36 15.54 5.27
N ILE A 301 0.61 15.43 6.17
CA ILE A 301 0.78 16.37 7.30
C ILE A 301 1.11 17.77 6.81
N GLN A 302 1.93 17.92 5.78
CA GLN A 302 2.19 19.20 5.14
C GLN A 302 0.91 19.81 4.57
N SER A 303 0.10 19.02 3.88
CA SER A 303 -1.19 19.44 3.34
C SER A 303 -2.18 19.83 4.46
N ILE A 304 -2.27 19.07 5.57
CA ILE A 304 -3.06 19.42 6.76
C ILE A 304 -2.65 20.80 7.32
N ASN A 305 -1.38 21.13 7.26
CA ASN A 305 -0.83 22.42 7.73
C ASN A 305 -0.96 23.54 6.68
N GLY A 306 -1.63 23.33 5.55
CA GLY A 306 -1.84 24.30 4.50
C GLY A 306 -0.58 24.61 3.68
N GLN A 307 0.42 23.74 3.70
CA GLN A 307 1.65 23.89 2.92
C GLN A 307 1.42 23.40 1.48
N ILE A 308 2.13 23.99 0.54
CA ILE A 308 2.16 23.51 -0.85
C ILE A 308 2.97 22.22 -0.90
N VAL A 309 2.38 21.18 -1.47
CA VAL A 309 2.98 19.85 -1.61
C VAL A 309 3.12 19.47 -3.09
N PRO A 310 4.06 18.58 -3.45
CA PRO A 310 4.18 18.10 -4.82
C PRO A 310 2.94 17.29 -5.22
N GLU A 311 2.45 17.54 -6.43
CA GLU A 311 1.33 16.78 -7.00
C GLU A 311 1.67 15.28 -7.17
N ARG A 312 2.91 14.99 -7.59
CA ARG A 312 3.40 13.64 -7.83
C ARG A 312 4.77 13.41 -7.22
N SER A 313 4.91 12.33 -6.47
CA SER A 313 6.17 11.88 -5.89
C SER A 313 6.45 10.46 -6.34
N ILE A 314 7.45 10.28 -7.20
CA ILE A 314 7.82 8.99 -7.79
C ILE A 314 9.15 8.55 -7.20
N LEU A 315 9.18 7.39 -6.54
CA LEU A 315 10.37 6.83 -5.91
C LEU A 315 11.01 5.77 -6.83
N PRO A 316 12.35 5.70 -6.87
CA PRO A 316 13.05 4.74 -7.71
C PRO A 316 12.84 3.30 -7.22
N VAL A 317 12.81 2.37 -8.17
CA VAL A 317 12.82 0.92 -7.92
C VAL A 317 14.20 0.33 -8.19
N SER A 318 14.47 -0.87 -7.69
CA SER A 318 15.73 -1.57 -7.91
C SER A 318 15.50 -3.06 -8.21
N LEU A 319 16.37 -3.63 -9.05
CA LEU A 319 16.41 -5.08 -9.26
C LEU A 319 17.16 -5.75 -8.10
N ILE A 320 16.52 -6.75 -7.49
CA ILE A 320 17.18 -7.70 -6.56
C ILE A 320 17.24 -9.05 -7.28
N ARG A 321 18.43 -9.39 -7.74
CA ARG A 321 18.68 -10.66 -8.42
C ARG A 321 18.85 -11.78 -7.42
N ARG A 322 18.18 -12.92 -7.68
CA ARG A 322 18.31 -14.17 -6.93
C ARG A 322 18.41 -15.37 -7.87
N LYS A 323 17.90 -16.55 -7.48
CA LYS A 323 18.09 -17.79 -8.24
C LYS A 323 17.15 -17.99 -9.44
N THR A 324 16.05 -17.24 -9.53
CA THR A 324 15.05 -17.48 -10.58
C THR A 324 15.31 -16.74 -11.88
N SER A 325 16.37 -15.94 -11.96
CA SER A 325 16.76 -15.25 -13.20
C SER A 325 18.24 -14.90 -13.20
N GLY A 326 18.73 -14.37 -14.32
CA GLY A 326 20.08 -13.86 -14.45
C GLY A 326 21.09 -14.88 -14.99
N PRO A 327 22.38 -14.48 -15.11
CA PRO A 327 23.41 -15.29 -15.81
C PRO A 327 23.74 -16.62 -15.11
N ASN A 328 23.35 -16.78 -13.85
CA ASN A 328 23.53 -18.03 -13.09
C ASN A 328 22.28 -18.95 -13.15
N PHE A 329 21.24 -18.54 -13.84
CA PHE A 329 20.06 -19.37 -14.05
C PHE A 329 20.39 -20.47 -15.06
N VAL A 330 20.33 -21.72 -14.64
CA VAL A 330 20.60 -22.87 -15.51
C VAL A 330 19.26 -23.30 -16.11
N LYS A 331 19.07 -23.06 -17.41
CA LYS A 331 18.00 -23.68 -18.20
C LYS A 331 18.29 -25.17 -18.25
N ALA A 332 17.29 -26.02 -17.94
CA ALA A 332 17.43 -27.48 -18.03
C ALA A 332 17.47 -27.94 -19.47
#